data_d813bf5c9a8dfbdb67b067ab3e70abe1
#
_entry.id   d813bf5c9a8dfbdb67b067ab3e70abe1
#
_cell.length_a   1.000
_cell.length_b   1.000
_cell.length_c   1.000
_cell.angle_alpha   90.00
_cell.angle_beta   90.00
_cell.angle_gamma   90.00
#
_symmetry.space_group_name_H-M   'P 1'
#
loop_
_entity.id
_entity.type
_entity.pdbx_description
1 polymer ?
#
loop_
_entity_poly.entity_id
_entity_poly.type
_entity_poly.pdbx_seq_one_letter_code
_entity_poly.pdbx_strand_id
1 'polypeptide(L)'
;MTSARLELTREQILAHRRSVGALEERLPPGPESLRQAAWAGLQDSVPRAAQLSIHARVHGTEPSGWEEPSLVQLWGPRYAVYVVAARDHAIFSLARLPEGGELRRRAEELAARLHTFADGRKTNCIEAGHALGVHPNSLRYAAMTGTVLIRWDGARQPTVWTVPMPSIDHHEARLELARRYLHVFGPGTPAAFAQWAGIRPSSAGRAAFEALGDSLTPVRTPVGDAWILTSDEPRFRAAGGPAASARLLPSGDSYFPLQGADRELLLPDAESRRRLWTPRVWPGAVLVGGEIVGTWRRAQAEVTIEAWRRLSPAEREAVEAEAASMPLPGIRQGVRVRWED
;
A
#
# COMPACT_ATOMS: atom_id res chain seq x y z
N MET A 1 -36.77 -7.94 14.03
CA MET A 1 -35.69 -8.38 14.93
C MET A 1 -34.41 -7.74 14.44
N THR A 2 -33.90 -6.76 15.15
CA THR A 2 -32.58 -6.15 14.84
C THR A 2 -31.53 -7.24 15.09
N SER A 3 -30.96 -7.80 14.01
CA SER A 3 -29.82 -8.70 14.13
C SER A 3 -28.73 -7.96 14.92
N ALA A 4 -28.25 -8.60 15.99
CA ALA A 4 -27.17 -8.02 16.78
C ALA A 4 -25.99 -7.76 15.83
N ARG A 5 -25.52 -6.51 15.80
CA ARG A 5 -24.39 -6.11 14.96
C ARG A 5 -23.15 -6.89 15.42
N LEU A 6 -22.39 -7.40 14.47
CA LEU A 6 -21.14 -8.12 14.77
C LEU A 6 -20.14 -7.18 15.47
N GLU A 7 -19.69 -7.58 16.66
CA GLU A 7 -18.64 -6.89 17.39
C GLU A 7 -17.29 -7.56 17.12
N LEU A 8 -16.29 -6.76 16.77
CA LEU A 8 -14.93 -7.21 16.49
C LEU A 8 -13.95 -6.63 17.51
N THR A 9 -13.12 -7.46 18.07
CA THR A 9 -12.04 -7.02 18.95
C THR A 9 -10.86 -6.50 18.12
N ARG A 10 -9.99 -5.69 18.74
CA ARG A 10 -8.73 -5.23 18.14
C ARG A 10 -7.88 -6.43 17.66
N GLU A 11 -7.78 -7.45 18.49
CA GLU A 11 -7.00 -8.65 18.20
C GLU A 11 -7.48 -9.36 16.93
N GLN A 12 -8.79 -9.57 16.78
CA GLN A 12 -9.40 -10.15 15.59
C GLN A 12 -9.10 -9.32 14.34
N ILE A 13 -9.20 -7.99 14.44
CA ILE A 13 -8.92 -7.08 13.33
C ILE A 13 -7.45 -7.17 12.90
N LEU A 14 -6.52 -7.13 13.85
CA LEU A 14 -5.10 -7.20 13.54
C LEU A 14 -4.69 -8.58 13.02
N ALA A 15 -5.26 -9.66 13.56
CA ALA A 15 -5.04 -11.02 13.06
C ALA A 15 -5.50 -11.16 11.60
N HIS A 16 -6.71 -10.68 11.27
CA HIS A 16 -7.20 -10.65 9.89
C HIS A 16 -6.23 -9.88 8.98
N ARG A 17 -5.86 -8.64 9.33
CA ARG A 17 -4.95 -7.81 8.52
C ARG A 17 -3.59 -8.45 8.30
N ARG A 18 -3.03 -9.14 9.30
CA ARG A 18 -1.76 -9.88 9.16
C ARG A 18 -1.91 -11.09 8.25
N SER A 19 -2.98 -11.85 8.42
CA SER A 19 -3.26 -13.05 7.63
C SER A 19 -3.44 -12.70 6.15
N VAL A 20 -4.37 -11.80 5.81
CA VAL A 20 -4.59 -11.38 4.41
C VAL A 20 -3.40 -10.63 3.81
N GLY A 21 -2.63 -9.94 4.65
CA GLY A 21 -1.40 -9.25 4.28
C GLY A 21 -0.18 -10.18 4.17
N ALA A 22 -0.32 -11.49 4.35
CA ALA A 22 0.79 -12.47 4.33
C ALA A 22 1.98 -12.09 5.23
N LEU A 23 1.67 -11.53 6.42
CA LEU A 23 2.69 -11.14 7.41
C LEU A 23 2.92 -12.22 8.48
N GLU A 24 2.02 -13.17 8.62
CA GLU A 24 2.16 -14.32 9.52
C GLU A 24 3.04 -15.37 8.87
N GLU A 25 2.72 -15.76 7.65
CA GLU A 25 3.51 -16.69 6.84
C GLU A 25 3.77 -16.07 5.46
N ARG A 26 5.02 -16.13 5.00
CA ARG A 26 5.37 -15.65 3.66
C ARG A 26 4.83 -16.59 2.59
N LEU A 27 4.35 -16.00 1.53
CA LEU A 27 3.92 -16.71 0.34
C LEU A 27 5.11 -17.34 -0.40
N PRO A 28 4.89 -18.43 -1.15
CA PRO A 28 5.92 -18.98 -2.02
C PRO A 28 6.30 -17.97 -3.12
N PRO A 29 7.49 -18.07 -3.72
CA PRO A 29 7.86 -17.20 -4.84
C PRO A 29 6.96 -17.44 -6.05
N GLY A 30 6.67 -16.36 -6.80
CA GLY A 30 5.92 -16.43 -8.06
C GLY A 30 4.99 -15.25 -8.30
N PRO A 31 4.53 -15.06 -9.56
CA PRO A 31 3.72 -13.89 -9.96
C PRO A 31 2.40 -13.75 -9.19
N GLU A 32 1.72 -14.85 -8.86
CA GLU A 32 0.47 -14.79 -8.09
C GLU A 32 0.71 -14.34 -6.64
N SER A 33 1.79 -14.77 -6.03
CA SER A 33 2.21 -14.30 -4.69
C SER A 33 2.58 -12.83 -4.69
N LEU A 34 3.28 -12.36 -5.72
CA LEU A 34 3.56 -10.93 -5.93
C LEU A 34 2.28 -10.13 -6.09
N ARG A 35 1.32 -10.64 -6.85
CA ARG A 35 0.00 -10.03 -6.98
C ARG A 35 -0.75 -9.97 -5.65
N GLN A 36 -0.75 -11.07 -4.91
CA GLN A 36 -1.39 -11.12 -3.59
C GLN A 36 -0.74 -10.14 -2.61
N ALA A 37 0.60 -10.06 -2.57
CA ALA A 37 1.32 -9.08 -1.76
C ALA A 37 0.96 -7.63 -2.14
N ALA A 38 0.74 -7.36 -3.43
CA ALA A 38 0.38 -6.05 -3.97
C ALA A 38 -1.15 -5.86 -4.14
N TRP A 39 -2.00 -6.65 -3.48
CA TRP A 39 -3.46 -6.66 -3.70
C TRP A 39 -4.13 -5.30 -3.48
N ALA A 40 -3.73 -4.57 -2.45
CA ALA A 40 -4.14 -3.18 -2.22
C ALA A 40 -3.09 -2.15 -2.68
N GLY A 41 -2.12 -2.58 -3.48
CA GLY A 41 -0.99 -1.76 -3.90
C GLY A 41 0.04 -1.52 -2.80
N LEU A 42 1.30 -1.42 -3.19
CA LEU A 42 2.43 -1.16 -2.29
C LEU A 42 2.97 0.24 -2.56
N GLN A 43 2.92 1.11 -1.57
CA GLN A 43 3.45 2.47 -1.72
C GLN A 43 4.97 2.44 -1.87
N ASP A 44 5.49 3.19 -2.84
CA ASP A 44 6.91 3.24 -3.20
C ASP A 44 7.44 4.70 -3.23
N SER A 45 6.93 5.53 -2.33
CA SER A 45 7.32 6.93 -2.20
C SER A 45 8.69 7.13 -1.52
N VAL A 46 9.20 6.08 -0.86
CA VAL A 46 10.60 5.95 -0.46
C VAL A 46 11.21 4.90 -1.40
N PRO A 47 12.37 5.17 -2.00
CA PRO A 47 12.94 4.30 -3.02
C PRO A 47 13.03 2.84 -2.57
N ARG A 48 12.42 1.95 -3.36
CA ARG A 48 12.38 0.50 -3.13
C ARG A 48 11.61 0.05 -1.88
N ALA A 49 10.76 0.90 -1.31
CA ALA A 49 9.90 0.51 -0.19
C ALA A 49 8.98 -0.66 -0.59
N ALA A 50 8.40 -0.62 -1.80
CA ALA A 50 7.56 -1.70 -2.30
C ALA A 50 8.31 -3.04 -2.39
N GLN A 51 9.59 -3.05 -2.77
CA GLN A 51 10.40 -4.29 -2.79
C GLN A 51 10.59 -4.87 -1.39
N LEU A 52 10.80 -4.03 -0.38
CA LEU A 52 10.89 -4.47 1.01
C LEU A 52 9.53 -4.91 1.56
N SER A 53 8.43 -4.28 1.12
CA SER A 53 7.07 -4.75 1.43
C SER A 53 6.80 -6.14 0.84
N ILE A 54 7.28 -6.41 -0.38
CA ILE A 54 7.21 -7.74 -1.01
C ILE A 54 8.06 -8.73 -0.20
N HIS A 55 9.27 -8.37 0.17
CA HIS A 55 10.15 -9.20 0.98
C HIS A 55 9.51 -9.63 2.31
N ALA A 56 8.79 -8.73 2.98
CA ALA A 56 8.09 -9.08 4.21
C ALA A 56 6.98 -10.13 4.00
N ARG A 57 6.50 -10.36 2.76
CA ARG A 57 5.34 -11.18 2.40
C ARG A 57 5.64 -12.39 1.53
N VAL A 58 6.76 -12.40 0.81
CA VAL A 58 7.07 -13.43 -0.20
C VAL A 58 8.49 -13.95 0.05
N HIS A 59 8.66 -15.27 0.00
CA HIS A 59 9.97 -15.90 0.09
C HIS A 59 10.82 -15.68 -1.17
N GLY A 60 12.15 -15.81 -1.03
CA GLY A 60 13.09 -15.84 -2.16
C GLY A 60 13.16 -14.53 -2.95
N THR A 61 12.90 -13.38 -2.31
CA THR A 61 13.01 -12.08 -2.96
C THR A 61 14.46 -11.70 -3.18
N GLU A 62 14.76 -11.23 -4.39
CA GLU A 62 16.10 -10.83 -4.83
C GLU A 62 16.16 -9.33 -5.08
N PRO A 63 17.35 -8.69 -5.02
CA PRO A 63 17.51 -7.28 -5.37
C PRO A 63 17.02 -6.93 -6.79
N SER A 64 17.12 -7.89 -7.72
CA SER A 64 16.62 -7.80 -9.10
C SER A 64 15.09 -7.92 -9.23
N GLY A 65 14.40 -8.38 -8.20
CA GLY A 65 12.92 -8.50 -8.17
C GLY A 65 12.18 -7.19 -8.47
N TRP A 66 12.91 -6.07 -8.42
CA TRP A 66 12.44 -4.78 -8.90
C TRP A 66 12.08 -4.74 -10.40
N GLU A 67 12.68 -5.61 -11.20
CA GLU A 67 12.49 -5.68 -12.66
C GLU A 67 11.46 -6.73 -13.08
N GLU A 68 10.75 -7.31 -12.12
CA GLU A 68 9.73 -8.32 -12.35
C GLU A 68 8.60 -7.78 -13.25
N PRO A 69 8.39 -8.36 -14.45
CA PRO A 69 7.46 -7.83 -15.45
C PRO A 69 5.98 -7.97 -15.04
N SER A 70 5.66 -8.82 -14.06
CA SER A 70 4.31 -8.94 -13.52
C SER A 70 3.90 -7.76 -12.62
N LEU A 71 4.85 -6.86 -12.29
CA LEU A 71 4.65 -5.67 -11.47
C LEU A 71 4.91 -4.40 -12.29
N VAL A 72 4.11 -3.37 -12.02
CA VAL A 72 4.28 -2.03 -12.61
C VAL A 72 4.20 -0.94 -11.57
N GLN A 73 4.84 0.18 -11.84
CA GLN A 73 4.69 1.40 -11.06
C GLN A 73 3.71 2.37 -11.73
N LEU A 74 2.96 3.06 -10.89
CA LEU A 74 2.03 4.11 -11.31
C LEU A 74 1.90 5.19 -10.22
N TRP A 75 1.33 6.34 -10.58
CA TRP A 75 0.82 7.28 -9.58
C TRP A 75 -0.55 6.79 -9.10
N GLY A 76 -0.57 6.11 -7.98
CA GLY A 76 -1.73 5.48 -7.36
C GLY A 76 -2.45 6.39 -6.35
N PRO A 77 -2.99 5.84 -5.26
CA PRO A 77 -3.68 6.58 -4.20
C PRO A 77 -2.94 7.85 -3.77
N ARG A 78 -3.67 8.96 -3.66
CA ARG A 78 -3.15 10.30 -3.29
C ARG A 78 -2.00 10.80 -4.20
N TYR A 79 -1.91 10.31 -5.44
CA TYR A 79 -0.83 10.60 -6.39
C TYR A 79 0.57 10.18 -5.91
N ALA A 80 0.65 9.31 -4.93
CA ALA A 80 1.90 8.68 -4.52
C ALA A 80 2.32 7.59 -5.53
N VAL A 81 3.60 7.27 -5.56
CA VAL A 81 4.10 6.15 -6.36
C VAL A 81 3.68 4.84 -5.70
N TYR A 82 3.09 3.95 -6.48
CA TYR A 82 2.67 2.62 -6.07
C TYR A 82 3.21 1.56 -7.02
N VAL A 83 3.53 0.40 -6.48
CA VAL A 83 3.75 -0.84 -7.23
C VAL A 83 2.49 -1.69 -7.11
N VAL A 84 2.00 -2.16 -8.24
CA VAL A 84 0.82 -3.02 -8.34
C VAL A 84 1.08 -4.14 -9.35
N ALA A 85 0.28 -5.20 -9.34
CA ALA A 85 0.33 -6.19 -10.41
C ALA A 85 -0.03 -5.52 -11.75
N ALA A 86 0.71 -5.85 -12.80
CA ALA A 86 0.56 -5.23 -14.12
C ALA A 86 -0.89 -5.32 -14.64
N ARG A 87 -1.54 -6.46 -14.45
CA ARG A 87 -2.95 -6.69 -14.84
C ARG A 87 -3.97 -5.90 -14.03
N ASP A 88 -3.58 -5.36 -12.87
CA ASP A 88 -4.46 -4.64 -11.95
C ASP A 88 -4.28 -3.11 -12.01
N HIS A 89 -3.36 -2.60 -12.84
CA HIS A 89 -3.00 -1.16 -12.85
C HIS A 89 -4.21 -0.24 -13.08
N ALA A 90 -5.15 -0.66 -13.92
CA ALA A 90 -6.35 0.10 -14.26
C ALA A 90 -7.23 0.37 -13.03
N ILE A 91 -7.33 -0.60 -12.10
CA ILE A 91 -8.11 -0.47 -10.86
C ILE A 91 -7.60 0.69 -10.02
N PHE A 92 -6.27 0.79 -9.83
CA PHE A 92 -5.65 1.84 -9.02
C PHE A 92 -5.64 3.22 -9.68
N SER A 93 -5.75 3.26 -10.99
CA SER A 93 -5.78 4.48 -11.79
C SER A 93 -7.21 5.01 -11.95
N LEU A 94 -8.07 4.24 -12.63
CA LEU A 94 -9.43 4.65 -13.01
C LEU A 94 -10.36 4.86 -11.81
N ALA A 95 -10.19 4.11 -10.71
CA ALA A 95 -11.03 4.30 -9.52
C ALA A 95 -11.04 5.75 -8.99
N ARG A 96 -10.00 6.52 -9.30
CA ARG A 96 -9.85 7.92 -8.88
C ARG A 96 -10.28 8.92 -9.93
N LEU A 97 -10.60 8.47 -11.14
CA LEU A 97 -11.07 9.36 -12.20
C LEU A 97 -12.44 9.93 -11.80
N PRO A 98 -12.62 11.26 -11.77
CA PRO A 98 -13.91 11.87 -11.45
C PRO A 98 -14.97 11.52 -12.49
N GLU A 99 -16.25 11.58 -12.09
CA GLU A 99 -17.39 11.39 -12.98
C GLU A 99 -17.39 12.37 -14.16
N GLY A 100 -16.94 13.61 -13.89
CA GLY A 100 -16.90 14.68 -14.87
C GLY A 100 -16.16 15.91 -14.34
N GLY A 101 -16.32 17.02 -15.02
CA GLY A 101 -15.78 18.32 -14.63
C GLY A 101 -14.36 18.57 -15.13
N GLU A 102 -13.78 19.68 -14.68
CA GLU A 102 -12.49 20.20 -15.14
C GLU A 102 -11.33 19.22 -14.91
N LEU A 103 -11.30 18.56 -13.75
CA LEU A 103 -10.22 17.64 -13.41
C LEU A 103 -10.20 16.42 -14.35
N ARG A 104 -11.37 15.87 -14.69
CA ARG A 104 -11.48 14.77 -15.65
C ARG A 104 -11.00 15.19 -17.04
N ARG A 105 -11.56 16.30 -17.54
CA ARG A 105 -11.19 16.84 -18.87
C ARG A 105 -9.67 17.06 -18.96
N ARG A 106 -9.09 17.71 -17.94
CA ARG A 106 -7.65 17.94 -17.88
C ARG A 106 -6.84 16.65 -17.87
N ALA A 107 -7.28 15.62 -17.13
CA ALA A 107 -6.60 14.33 -17.07
C ALA A 107 -6.60 13.65 -18.45
N GLU A 108 -7.77 13.60 -19.11
CA GLU A 108 -7.97 12.99 -20.43
C GLU A 108 -7.17 13.75 -21.53
N GLU A 109 -7.24 15.07 -21.55
CA GLU A 109 -6.48 15.91 -22.47
C GLU A 109 -4.96 15.70 -22.31
N LEU A 110 -4.48 15.73 -21.07
CA LEU A 110 -3.04 15.55 -20.80
C LEU A 110 -2.56 14.15 -21.17
N ALA A 111 -3.39 13.12 -20.92
CA ALA A 111 -3.09 11.73 -21.31
C ALA A 111 -3.01 11.59 -22.84
N ALA A 112 -3.95 12.17 -23.58
CA ALA A 112 -3.95 12.16 -25.04
C ALA A 112 -2.71 12.86 -25.62
N ARG A 113 -2.37 14.03 -25.11
CA ARG A 113 -1.16 14.79 -25.52
C ARG A 113 0.12 14.00 -25.20
N LEU A 114 0.18 13.37 -24.01
CA LEU A 114 1.33 12.53 -23.63
C LEU A 114 1.44 11.31 -24.56
N HIS A 115 0.31 10.69 -24.92
CA HIS A 115 0.30 9.57 -25.85
C HIS A 115 0.87 9.94 -27.21
N THR A 116 0.43 11.08 -27.78
CA THR A 116 0.94 11.61 -29.04
C THR A 116 2.43 11.93 -28.96
N PHE A 117 2.88 12.56 -27.87
CA PHE A 117 4.29 12.92 -27.68
C PHE A 117 5.19 11.69 -27.49
N ALA A 118 4.76 10.75 -26.66
CA ALA A 118 5.55 9.56 -26.33
C ALA A 118 5.67 8.61 -27.53
N ASP A 119 4.64 8.48 -28.34
CA ASP A 119 4.62 7.64 -29.55
C ASP A 119 5.20 6.22 -29.28
N GLY A 120 4.70 5.57 -28.24
CA GLY A 120 5.15 4.25 -27.78
C GLY A 120 6.50 4.21 -27.05
N ARG A 121 7.21 5.33 -26.93
CA ARG A 121 8.52 5.41 -26.25
C ARG A 121 8.37 5.67 -24.76
N LYS A 122 9.37 5.22 -24.01
CA LYS A 122 9.58 5.66 -22.62
C LYS A 122 10.38 6.94 -22.61
N THR A 123 9.90 7.98 -21.93
CA THR A 123 10.54 9.30 -21.87
C THR A 123 10.70 9.77 -20.42
N ASN A 124 11.63 10.68 -20.17
CA ASN A 124 11.81 11.30 -18.86
C ASN A 124 10.66 12.28 -18.57
N CYS A 125 10.15 12.32 -17.33
CA CYS A 125 9.04 13.19 -16.94
C CYS A 125 9.36 14.68 -17.10
N ILE A 126 10.62 15.12 -16.97
CA ILE A 126 11.02 16.52 -17.21
C ILE A 126 10.89 16.83 -18.70
N GLU A 127 11.42 15.99 -19.56
CA GLU A 127 11.33 16.12 -21.01
C GLU A 127 9.88 16.17 -21.48
N ALA A 128 9.05 15.20 -21.05
CA ALA A 128 7.64 15.17 -21.35
C ALA A 128 6.89 16.42 -20.85
N GLY A 129 7.18 16.87 -19.63
CA GLY A 129 6.58 18.07 -19.06
C GLY A 129 6.91 19.31 -19.89
N HIS A 130 8.17 19.50 -20.26
CA HIS A 130 8.59 20.63 -21.10
C HIS A 130 7.95 20.59 -22.49
N ALA A 131 7.97 19.44 -23.16
CA ALA A 131 7.36 19.29 -24.49
C ALA A 131 5.84 19.56 -24.49
N LEU A 132 5.16 19.22 -23.40
CA LEU A 132 3.73 19.45 -23.22
C LEU A 132 3.39 20.83 -22.61
N GLY A 133 4.40 21.67 -22.28
CA GLY A 133 4.19 22.96 -21.65
C GLY A 133 3.54 22.88 -20.26
N VAL A 134 3.81 21.82 -19.50
CA VAL A 134 3.28 21.62 -18.14
C VAL A 134 4.40 21.32 -17.15
N HIS A 135 4.17 21.60 -15.89
CA HIS A 135 5.12 21.18 -14.86
C HIS A 135 5.19 19.63 -14.82
N PRO A 136 6.37 18.99 -14.73
CA PRO A 136 6.53 17.54 -14.75
C PRO A 136 5.63 16.80 -13.76
N ASN A 137 5.45 17.35 -12.55
CA ASN A 137 4.55 16.79 -11.55
C ASN A 137 3.05 16.79 -11.96
N SER A 138 2.67 17.55 -12.98
CA SER A 138 1.29 17.56 -13.49
C SER A 138 0.97 16.30 -14.28
N LEU A 139 1.97 15.59 -14.79
CA LEU A 139 1.78 14.32 -15.52
C LEU A 139 1.06 13.26 -14.68
N ARG A 140 1.16 13.33 -13.35
CA ARG A 140 0.41 12.44 -12.44
C ARG A 140 -1.11 12.52 -12.59
N TYR A 141 -1.65 13.64 -13.09
CA TYR A 141 -3.08 13.74 -13.37
C TYR A 141 -3.51 12.86 -14.53
N ALA A 142 -2.66 12.74 -15.56
CA ALA A 142 -2.92 11.84 -16.68
C ALA A 142 -3.00 10.36 -16.25
N ALA A 143 -2.32 9.96 -15.17
CA ALA A 143 -2.34 8.58 -14.70
C ALA A 143 -3.75 8.10 -14.25
N MET A 144 -4.67 9.02 -13.91
CA MET A 144 -6.04 8.64 -13.56
C MET A 144 -6.83 8.04 -14.72
N THR A 145 -6.39 8.22 -15.96
CA THR A 145 -7.03 7.61 -17.15
C THR A 145 -6.72 6.12 -17.32
N GLY A 146 -5.79 5.57 -16.53
CA GLY A 146 -5.35 4.19 -16.67
C GLY A 146 -4.38 3.94 -17.84
N THR A 147 -4.04 4.97 -18.62
CA THR A 147 -3.20 4.85 -19.81
C THR A 147 -1.75 5.29 -19.58
N VAL A 148 -1.37 5.66 -18.37
CA VAL A 148 -0.04 6.21 -18.04
C VAL A 148 0.61 5.41 -16.92
N LEU A 149 1.79 4.88 -17.19
CA LEU A 149 2.64 4.18 -16.24
C LEU A 149 3.98 4.92 -16.06
N ILE A 150 4.65 4.63 -14.97
CA ILE A 150 5.95 5.23 -14.66
C ILE A 150 6.98 4.17 -14.23
N ARG A 151 8.24 4.57 -14.23
CA ARG A 151 9.32 3.89 -13.54
C ARG A 151 10.15 4.91 -12.77
N TRP A 152 10.23 4.75 -11.47
CA TRP A 152 11.00 5.59 -10.58
C TRP A 152 11.87 4.73 -9.66
N ASP A 153 13.15 4.98 -9.67
CA ASP A 153 14.14 4.28 -8.84
C ASP A 153 14.62 5.11 -7.63
N GLY A 154 14.08 6.32 -7.48
CA GLY A 154 14.40 7.25 -6.41
C GLY A 154 15.67 8.09 -6.64
N ALA A 155 16.56 7.69 -7.54
CA ALA A 155 17.80 8.40 -7.81
C ALA A 155 17.65 9.46 -8.91
N ARG A 156 16.68 9.28 -9.81
CA ARG A 156 16.43 10.12 -10.99
C ARG A 156 14.96 10.49 -11.08
N GLN A 157 14.67 11.41 -12.01
CA GLN A 157 13.28 11.71 -12.35
C GLN A 157 12.59 10.46 -12.94
N PRO A 158 11.30 10.27 -12.66
CA PRO A 158 10.59 9.14 -13.22
C PRO A 158 10.65 9.11 -14.74
N THR A 159 10.73 7.92 -15.30
CA THR A 159 10.40 7.65 -16.70
C THR A 159 8.89 7.44 -16.81
N VAL A 160 8.27 7.96 -17.84
CA VAL A 160 6.83 7.84 -18.12
C VAL A 160 6.62 7.26 -19.51
N TRP A 161 5.57 6.46 -19.67
CA TRP A 161 5.11 5.96 -20.97
C TRP A 161 3.62 5.74 -20.95
N THR A 162 3.05 5.50 -22.12
CA THR A 162 1.63 5.23 -22.29
C THR A 162 1.37 3.77 -22.61
N VAL A 163 0.20 3.27 -22.18
CA VAL A 163 -0.32 1.94 -22.44
C VAL A 163 -1.72 2.05 -23.05
N PRO A 164 -2.24 1.00 -23.69
CA PRO A 164 -3.60 1.00 -24.24
C PRO A 164 -4.66 1.34 -23.20
N MET A 165 -5.80 1.88 -23.67
CA MET A 165 -6.96 2.16 -22.83
C MET A 165 -7.45 0.85 -22.18
N PRO A 166 -7.61 0.83 -20.84
CA PRO A 166 -8.19 -0.33 -20.16
C PRO A 166 -9.63 -0.62 -20.58
N SER A 167 -10.02 -1.87 -20.51
CA SER A 167 -11.41 -2.31 -20.80
C SER A 167 -12.39 -2.12 -19.65
N ILE A 168 -11.89 -1.93 -18.42
CA ILE A 168 -12.72 -1.66 -17.24
C ILE A 168 -13.06 -0.17 -17.15
N ASP A 169 -14.29 0.16 -16.76
CA ASP A 169 -14.66 1.54 -16.52
C ASP A 169 -14.29 2.05 -15.10
N HIS A 170 -14.42 3.35 -14.87
CA HIS A 170 -14.00 3.97 -13.61
C HIS A 170 -14.93 3.64 -12.43
N HIS A 171 -16.21 3.33 -12.64
CA HIS A 171 -17.10 2.88 -11.58
C HIS A 171 -16.74 1.48 -11.12
N GLU A 172 -16.58 0.58 -12.07
CA GLU A 172 -16.19 -0.81 -11.85
C GLU A 172 -14.81 -0.88 -11.15
N ALA A 173 -13.86 -0.09 -11.64
CA ALA A 173 -12.55 0.06 -11.01
C ALA A 173 -12.64 0.57 -9.57
N ARG A 174 -13.56 1.52 -9.29
CA ARG A 174 -13.75 2.06 -7.94
C ARG A 174 -14.38 1.05 -6.99
N LEU A 175 -15.36 0.27 -7.46
CA LEU A 175 -15.96 -0.82 -6.68
C LEU A 175 -14.93 -1.89 -6.33
N GLU A 176 -14.12 -2.28 -7.30
CA GLU A 176 -13.07 -3.26 -7.06
C GLU A 176 -11.99 -2.71 -6.11
N LEU A 177 -11.60 -1.45 -6.25
CA LEU A 177 -10.65 -0.83 -5.32
C LEU A 177 -11.23 -0.76 -3.88
N ALA A 178 -12.53 -0.52 -3.73
CA ALA A 178 -13.21 -0.54 -2.44
C ALA A 178 -13.24 -1.94 -1.82
N ARG A 179 -13.49 -3.00 -2.62
CA ARG A 179 -13.38 -4.40 -2.16
C ARG A 179 -11.97 -4.70 -1.66
N ARG A 180 -10.94 -4.34 -2.43
CA ARG A 180 -9.54 -4.57 -2.05
C ARG A 180 -9.14 -3.80 -0.81
N TYR A 181 -9.61 -2.56 -0.68
CA TYR A 181 -9.42 -1.77 0.53
C TYR A 181 -10.02 -2.45 1.76
N LEU A 182 -11.28 -2.89 1.68
CA LEU A 182 -11.95 -3.57 2.78
C LEU A 182 -11.32 -4.93 3.12
N HIS A 183 -10.87 -5.67 2.11
CA HIS A 183 -10.21 -6.96 2.32
C HIS A 183 -8.89 -6.82 3.09
N VAL A 184 -8.06 -5.82 2.71
CA VAL A 184 -6.70 -5.68 3.28
C VAL A 184 -6.69 -4.80 4.53
N PHE A 185 -7.50 -3.73 4.56
CA PHE A 185 -7.48 -2.74 5.64
C PHE A 185 -8.73 -2.79 6.52
N GLY A 186 -9.70 -3.63 6.18
CA GLY A 186 -10.95 -3.73 6.94
C GLY A 186 -10.73 -4.06 8.43
N PRO A 187 -11.73 -3.70 9.24
CA PRO A 187 -12.96 -2.95 8.97
C PRO A 187 -12.68 -1.52 8.51
N GLY A 188 -13.53 -0.97 7.64
CA GLY A 188 -13.32 0.37 7.08
C GLY A 188 -14.60 1.17 6.92
N THR A 189 -14.46 2.49 6.74
CA THR A 189 -15.57 3.41 6.47
C THR A 189 -15.47 3.99 5.06
N PRO A 190 -16.59 4.46 4.46
CA PRO A 190 -16.56 5.17 3.18
C PRO A 190 -15.62 6.38 3.18
N ALA A 191 -15.55 7.11 4.30
CA ALA A 191 -14.68 8.27 4.45
C ALA A 191 -13.21 7.88 4.48
N ALA A 192 -12.85 6.83 5.23
CA ALA A 192 -11.48 6.33 5.31
C ALA A 192 -11.01 5.76 3.94
N PHE A 193 -11.89 5.05 3.23
CA PHE A 193 -11.63 4.60 1.86
C PHE A 193 -11.34 5.77 0.92
N ALA A 194 -12.23 6.77 0.87
CA ALA A 194 -12.06 7.94 0.00
C ALA A 194 -10.76 8.70 0.31
N GLN A 195 -10.43 8.85 1.60
CA GLN A 195 -9.20 9.50 2.05
C GLN A 195 -7.95 8.69 1.65
N TRP A 196 -7.96 7.37 1.88
CA TRP A 196 -6.86 6.51 1.48
C TRP A 196 -6.65 6.49 -0.02
N ALA A 197 -7.71 6.32 -0.80
CA ALA A 197 -7.64 6.27 -2.26
C ALA A 197 -7.35 7.64 -2.90
N GLY A 198 -7.57 8.75 -2.17
CA GLY A 198 -7.47 10.10 -2.73
C GLY A 198 -8.61 10.43 -3.67
N ILE A 199 -9.80 9.87 -3.44
CA ILE A 199 -11.01 10.09 -4.23
C ILE A 199 -11.68 11.40 -3.80
N ARG A 200 -12.05 12.23 -4.77
CA ARG A 200 -12.78 13.48 -4.56
C ARG A 200 -13.92 13.63 -5.59
N PRO A 201 -15.12 14.07 -5.17
CA PRO A 201 -15.53 14.35 -3.78
C PRO A 201 -15.61 13.07 -2.93
N SER A 202 -15.59 13.21 -1.60
CA SER A 202 -15.69 12.08 -0.66
C SER A 202 -17.03 11.32 -0.77
N SER A 203 -18.07 11.95 -1.31
CA SER A 203 -19.36 11.31 -1.64
C SER A 203 -19.21 10.12 -2.59
N ALA A 204 -18.19 10.12 -3.47
CA ALA A 204 -17.91 8.99 -4.34
C ALA A 204 -17.46 7.74 -3.58
N GLY A 205 -16.82 7.90 -2.42
CA GLY A 205 -16.52 6.79 -1.51
C GLY A 205 -17.78 6.20 -0.89
N ARG A 206 -18.74 7.06 -0.52
CA ARG A 206 -20.06 6.63 -0.02
C ARG A 206 -20.83 5.87 -1.10
N ALA A 207 -20.92 6.42 -2.29
CA ALA A 207 -21.59 5.77 -3.42
C ALA A 207 -20.99 4.38 -3.74
N ALA A 208 -19.67 4.22 -3.61
CA ALA A 208 -19.03 2.91 -3.79
C ALA A 208 -19.49 1.90 -2.72
N PHE A 209 -19.60 2.30 -1.44
CA PHE A 209 -20.09 1.42 -0.38
C PHE A 209 -21.57 1.10 -0.53
N GLU A 210 -22.40 2.09 -0.91
CA GLU A 210 -23.81 1.87 -1.23
C GLU A 210 -24.00 0.88 -2.37
N ALA A 211 -23.19 0.98 -3.43
CA ALA A 211 -23.23 0.07 -4.56
C ALA A 211 -22.71 -1.35 -4.24
N LEU A 212 -21.86 -1.51 -3.21
CA LEU A 212 -21.46 -2.82 -2.70
C LEU A 212 -22.60 -3.53 -1.93
N GLY A 213 -23.56 -2.76 -1.36
CA GLY A 213 -24.81 -3.27 -0.81
C GLY A 213 -24.65 -4.48 0.10
N ASP A 214 -25.32 -5.58 -0.24
CA ASP A 214 -25.35 -6.83 0.55
C ASP A 214 -23.98 -7.56 0.63
N SER A 215 -22.97 -7.10 -0.13
CA SER A 215 -21.60 -7.59 0.00
C SER A 215 -20.90 -7.04 1.26
N LEU A 216 -21.55 -6.13 2.01
CA LEU A 216 -21.01 -5.51 3.19
C LEU A 216 -21.77 -5.90 4.45
N THR A 217 -21.03 -6.29 5.49
CA THR A 217 -21.56 -6.53 6.84
C THR A 217 -21.18 -5.36 7.75
N PRO A 218 -22.16 -4.69 8.40
CA PRO A 218 -21.88 -3.64 9.38
C PRO A 218 -21.34 -4.25 10.67
N VAL A 219 -20.27 -3.66 11.20
CA VAL A 219 -19.60 -4.14 12.41
C VAL A 219 -19.36 -3.00 13.40
N ARG A 220 -19.24 -3.37 14.69
CA ARG A 220 -18.74 -2.50 15.75
C ARG A 220 -17.28 -2.84 16.02
N THR A 221 -16.43 -1.81 16.08
CA THR A 221 -15.01 -1.93 16.42
C THR A 221 -14.69 -1.11 17.67
N PRO A 222 -13.52 -1.31 18.32
CA PRO A 222 -13.11 -0.46 19.44
C PRO A 222 -13.02 1.03 19.12
N VAL A 223 -12.93 1.41 17.84
CA VAL A 223 -12.82 2.82 17.40
C VAL A 223 -14.07 3.32 16.68
N GLY A 224 -15.16 2.58 16.71
CA GLY A 224 -16.46 2.97 16.15
C GLY A 224 -17.04 2.00 15.13
N ASP A 225 -18.11 2.44 14.48
CA ASP A 225 -18.83 1.66 13.48
C ASP A 225 -18.07 1.62 12.15
N ALA A 226 -18.06 0.47 11.51
CA ALA A 226 -17.37 0.25 10.26
C ALA A 226 -18.06 -0.86 9.43
N TRP A 227 -17.45 -1.21 8.30
CA TRP A 227 -17.92 -2.24 7.39
C TRP A 227 -16.79 -3.22 7.09
N ILE A 228 -17.14 -4.48 6.91
CA ILE A 228 -16.28 -5.52 6.35
C ILE A 228 -16.94 -6.10 5.10
N LEU A 229 -16.17 -6.80 4.26
CA LEU A 229 -16.77 -7.66 3.25
C LEU A 229 -17.46 -8.84 3.95
N THR A 230 -18.69 -9.15 3.55
CA THR A 230 -19.43 -10.30 4.09
C THR A 230 -18.65 -11.60 3.89
N SER A 231 -17.93 -11.74 2.78
CA SER A 231 -17.05 -12.87 2.49
C SER A 231 -15.87 -13.01 3.46
N ASP A 232 -15.46 -11.95 4.13
CA ASP A 232 -14.33 -11.97 5.06
C ASP A 232 -14.77 -12.20 6.52
N GLU A 233 -16.07 -12.17 6.81
CA GLU A 233 -16.60 -12.39 8.17
C GLU A 233 -16.07 -13.66 8.84
N PRO A 234 -16.00 -14.83 8.17
CA PRO A 234 -15.44 -16.04 8.77
C PRO A 234 -13.98 -15.87 9.22
N ARG A 235 -13.18 -15.10 8.47
CA ARG A 235 -11.77 -14.83 8.80
C ARG A 235 -11.64 -13.92 10.04
N PHE A 236 -12.53 -12.92 10.17
CA PHE A 236 -12.57 -12.08 11.38
C PHE A 236 -13.02 -12.85 12.62
N ARG A 237 -13.86 -13.88 12.47
CA ARG A 237 -14.32 -14.74 13.58
C ARG A 237 -13.30 -15.82 13.95
N ALA A 238 -12.41 -16.18 13.04
CA ALA A 238 -11.37 -17.15 13.32
C ALA A 238 -10.42 -16.61 14.42
N ALA A 239 -9.99 -17.47 15.32
CA ALA A 239 -8.90 -17.13 16.22
C ALA A 239 -7.64 -16.87 15.38
N GLY A 240 -6.95 -15.77 15.66
CA GLY A 240 -5.68 -15.48 15.00
C GLY A 240 -4.69 -16.62 15.26
N GLY A 241 -3.99 -17.04 14.21
CA GLY A 241 -2.87 -17.97 14.34
C GLY A 241 -1.71 -17.34 15.10
N PRO A 242 -0.69 -18.13 15.45
CA PRO A 242 0.52 -17.59 16.04
C PRO A 242 1.14 -16.55 15.07
N ALA A 243 1.39 -15.36 15.59
CA ALA A 243 2.00 -14.32 14.79
C ALA A 243 3.43 -14.71 14.41
N ALA A 244 3.86 -14.32 13.20
CA ALA A 244 5.24 -14.50 12.75
C ALA A 244 6.24 -13.92 13.76
N SER A 245 7.44 -14.48 13.79
CA SER A 245 8.49 -14.08 14.74
C SER A 245 8.86 -12.61 14.60
N ALA A 246 9.22 -12.16 13.42
CA ALA A 246 9.51 -10.75 13.15
C ALA A 246 9.26 -10.38 11.68
N ARG A 247 8.94 -9.09 11.42
CA ARG A 247 8.95 -8.46 10.09
C ARG A 247 9.45 -7.03 10.21
N LEU A 248 10.27 -6.61 9.26
CA LEU A 248 10.68 -5.22 9.09
C LEU A 248 9.91 -4.59 7.94
N LEU A 249 8.85 -3.87 8.27
CA LEU A 249 7.97 -3.23 7.32
C LEU A 249 8.54 -1.87 6.90
N PRO A 250 8.71 -1.56 5.61
CA PRO A 250 9.28 -0.30 5.18
C PRO A 250 8.33 0.89 5.40
N SER A 251 8.87 2.11 5.25
CA SER A 251 8.07 3.34 5.26
C SER A 251 6.90 3.25 4.27
N GLY A 252 5.69 3.50 4.73
CA GLY A 252 4.49 3.46 3.88
C GLY A 252 3.99 2.05 3.52
N ASP A 253 4.51 1.00 4.20
CA ASP A 253 4.00 -0.35 4.01
C ASP A 253 2.48 -0.42 4.16
N SER A 254 1.82 -1.29 3.36
CA SER A 254 0.37 -1.43 3.34
C SER A 254 -0.25 -1.83 4.70
N TYR A 255 0.52 -2.31 5.65
CA TYR A 255 0.02 -2.63 6.99
C TYR A 255 -0.31 -1.40 7.83
N PHE A 256 0.36 -0.27 7.61
CA PHE A 256 0.19 0.93 8.45
C PHE A 256 -0.01 2.28 7.73
N PRO A 257 -0.51 2.37 6.46
CA PRO A 257 -0.77 3.65 5.79
C PRO A 257 -2.11 4.27 6.22
N LEU A 258 -2.66 3.82 7.33
CA LEU A 258 -3.98 4.16 7.84
C LEU A 258 -4.06 5.61 8.34
N GLN A 259 -5.28 6.12 8.48
CA GLN A 259 -5.59 7.49 8.87
C GLN A 259 -6.59 7.52 10.02
N GLY A 260 -6.62 8.62 10.75
CA GLY A 260 -7.62 8.85 11.79
C GLY A 260 -7.63 7.77 12.88
N ALA A 261 -8.82 7.35 13.29
CA ALA A 261 -9.04 6.37 14.37
C ALA A 261 -8.45 4.98 14.07
N ASP A 262 -8.28 4.61 12.78
CA ASP A 262 -7.62 3.34 12.43
C ASP A 262 -6.18 3.24 12.95
N ARG A 263 -5.50 4.38 13.15
CA ARG A 263 -4.17 4.40 13.76
C ARG A 263 -4.21 3.99 15.23
N GLU A 264 -5.31 4.24 15.92
CA GLU A 264 -5.51 3.86 17.33
C GLU A 264 -5.73 2.36 17.47
N LEU A 265 -6.40 1.72 16.49
CA LEU A 265 -6.46 0.26 16.43
C LEU A 265 -5.08 -0.37 16.30
N LEU A 266 -4.23 0.19 15.45
CA LEU A 266 -2.90 -0.37 15.21
C LEU A 266 -1.94 -0.08 16.38
N LEU A 267 -1.94 1.16 16.88
CA LEU A 267 -1.13 1.63 18.00
C LEU A 267 -1.98 2.42 18.99
N PRO A 268 -2.48 1.80 20.09
CA PRO A 268 -3.28 2.50 21.09
C PRO A 268 -2.52 3.64 21.78
N ASP A 269 -1.19 3.47 21.99
CA ASP A 269 -0.37 4.49 22.62
C ASP A 269 -0.08 5.68 21.72
N ALA A 270 -0.38 6.89 22.22
CA ALA A 270 -0.24 8.12 21.46
C ALA A 270 1.23 8.50 21.18
N GLU A 271 2.17 8.12 22.04
CA GLU A 271 3.60 8.40 21.83
C GLU A 271 4.15 7.53 20.71
N SER A 272 3.87 6.24 20.73
CA SER A 272 4.21 5.30 19.66
C SER A 272 3.62 5.74 18.30
N ARG A 273 2.39 6.27 18.29
CA ARG A 273 1.82 6.87 17.09
C ARG A 273 2.65 8.06 16.56
N ARG A 274 3.12 8.94 17.40
CA ARG A 274 3.98 10.07 16.98
C ARG A 274 5.33 9.61 16.44
N ARG A 275 5.90 8.55 17.01
CA ARG A 275 7.18 7.97 16.55
C ARG A 275 7.03 7.29 15.18
N LEU A 276 5.93 6.60 14.91
CA LEU A 276 5.70 5.93 13.61
C LEU A 276 5.23 6.91 12.52
N TRP A 277 4.24 7.75 12.81
CA TRP A 277 3.68 8.69 11.82
C TRP A 277 4.25 10.09 12.01
N THR A 278 5.54 10.22 11.73
CA THR A 278 6.26 11.49 11.81
C THR A 278 5.77 12.50 10.75
N PRO A 279 5.93 13.83 10.97
CA PRO A 279 5.48 14.85 10.02
C PRO A 279 6.19 14.82 8.65
N ARG A 280 7.36 14.21 8.56
CA ARG A 280 8.18 14.17 7.33
C ARG A 280 8.18 12.77 6.73
N VAL A 281 9.35 12.12 6.72
CA VAL A 281 9.51 10.75 6.22
C VAL A 281 9.29 9.76 7.36
N TRP A 282 8.26 8.94 7.22
CA TRP A 282 7.99 7.90 8.21
C TRP A 282 9.15 6.90 8.27
N PRO A 283 9.51 6.41 9.46
CA PRO A 283 10.37 5.23 9.58
C PRO A 283 9.64 3.99 9.07
N GLY A 284 10.36 2.89 8.93
CA GLY A 284 9.75 1.57 8.87
C GLY A 284 9.28 1.11 10.25
N ALA A 285 8.37 0.14 10.29
CA ALA A 285 7.86 -0.46 11.51
C ALA A 285 8.54 -1.80 11.81
N VAL A 286 8.83 -2.06 13.09
CA VAL A 286 9.29 -3.35 13.58
C VAL A 286 8.09 -4.11 14.12
N LEU A 287 7.69 -5.19 13.44
CA LEU A 287 6.59 -6.06 13.83
C LEU A 287 7.14 -7.31 14.50
N VAL A 288 6.75 -7.58 15.75
CA VAL A 288 7.14 -8.77 16.53
C VAL A 288 5.94 -9.30 17.29
N GLY A 289 5.69 -10.59 17.21
CA GLY A 289 4.53 -11.20 17.87
C GLY A 289 3.19 -10.62 17.44
N GLY A 290 3.11 -10.07 16.22
CA GLY A 290 1.90 -9.47 15.67
C GLY A 290 1.64 -8.02 16.06
N GLU A 291 2.50 -7.40 16.86
CA GLU A 291 2.41 -6.01 17.28
C GLU A 291 3.58 -5.18 16.75
N ILE A 292 3.33 -3.90 16.47
CA ILE A 292 4.41 -2.95 16.15
C ILE A 292 5.07 -2.56 17.48
N VAL A 293 6.34 -2.90 17.62
CA VAL A 293 7.12 -2.74 18.85
C VAL A 293 8.26 -1.74 18.74
N GLY A 294 8.40 -1.10 17.59
CA GLY A 294 9.47 -0.15 17.34
C GLY A 294 9.47 0.39 15.92
N THR A 295 10.46 1.19 15.63
CA THR A 295 10.73 1.73 14.30
C THR A 295 12.13 1.34 13.84
N TRP A 296 12.34 1.42 12.53
CA TRP A 296 13.65 1.24 11.95
C TRP A 296 13.93 2.24 10.82
N ARG A 297 15.19 2.55 10.66
CA ARG A 297 15.71 3.36 9.54
C ARG A 297 16.93 2.69 8.95
N ARG A 298 17.25 3.01 7.71
CA ARG A 298 18.39 2.44 7.02
C ARG A 298 19.27 3.51 6.39
N ALA A 299 20.57 3.36 6.58
CA ALA A 299 21.59 4.11 5.88
C ALA A 299 22.58 3.10 5.26
N GLN A 300 22.58 2.98 3.94
CA GLN A 300 23.38 1.96 3.22
C GLN A 300 23.14 0.53 3.73
N ALA A 301 24.15 -0.10 4.32
CA ALA A 301 24.10 -1.45 4.89
C ALA A 301 23.78 -1.48 6.40
N GLU A 302 23.54 -0.33 7.03
CA GLU A 302 23.20 -0.26 8.46
C GLU A 302 21.71 -0.05 8.63
N VAL A 303 21.08 -0.93 9.41
CA VAL A 303 19.70 -0.81 9.88
C VAL A 303 19.72 -0.42 11.35
N THR A 304 19.25 0.78 11.65
CA THR A 304 19.10 1.29 13.02
C THR A 304 17.69 1.00 13.51
N ILE A 305 17.56 0.36 14.67
CA ILE A 305 16.29 -0.05 15.27
C ILE A 305 16.11 0.68 16.61
N GLU A 306 14.97 1.34 16.76
CA GLU A 306 14.48 1.95 18.00
C GLU A 306 13.32 1.09 18.54
N ALA A 307 13.58 0.30 19.58
CA ALA A 307 12.54 -0.51 20.21
C ALA A 307 11.83 0.29 21.32
N TRP A 308 10.49 0.21 21.35
CA TRP A 308 9.68 0.95 22.33
C TRP A 308 9.40 0.15 23.61
N ARG A 309 9.78 -1.12 23.61
CA ARG A 309 9.78 -2.01 24.77
C ARG A 309 11.04 -2.87 24.76
N ARG A 310 11.35 -3.42 25.91
CA ARG A 310 12.41 -4.42 25.98
C ARG A 310 12.01 -5.67 25.17
N LEU A 311 12.86 -6.06 24.23
CA LEU A 311 12.75 -7.29 23.48
C LEU A 311 13.56 -8.40 24.16
N SER A 312 13.02 -9.62 24.17
CA SER A 312 13.75 -10.80 24.60
C SER A 312 14.93 -11.10 23.66
N PRO A 313 15.92 -11.90 24.09
CA PRO A 313 17.02 -12.30 23.18
C PRO A 313 16.52 -12.96 21.89
N ALA A 314 15.52 -13.84 21.97
CA ALA A 314 14.95 -14.53 20.80
C ALA A 314 14.22 -13.54 19.85
N GLU A 315 13.51 -12.54 20.38
CA GLU A 315 12.89 -11.50 19.55
C GLU A 315 13.94 -10.62 18.85
N ARG A 316 15.03 -10.28 19.53
CA ARG A 316 16.15 -9.53 18.93
C ARG A 316 16.82 -10.33 17.82
N GLU A 317 17.12 -11.59 18.06
CA GLU A 317 17.69 -12.50 17.06
C GLU A 317 16.79 -12.62 15.82
N ALA A 318 15.46 -12.74 16.02
CA ALA A 318 14.51 -12.79 14.92
C ALA A 318 14.48 -11.48 14.09
N VAL A 319 14.58 -10.33 14.74
CA VAL A 319 14.66 -9.02 14.08
C VAL A 319 15.99 -8.87 13.30
N GLU A 320 17.09 -9.31 13.86
CA GLU A 320 18.41 -9.28 13.21
C GLU A 320 18.47 -10.22 11.99
N ALA A 321 17.89 -11.42 12.12
CA ALA A 321 17.76 -12.36 11.00
C ALA A 321 16.88 -11.79 9.87
N GLU A 322 15.76 -11.14 10.21
CA GLU A 322 14.91 -10.44 9.24
C GLU A 322 15.68 -9.32 8.52
N ALA A 323 16.42 -8.50 9.25
CA ALA A 323 17.25 -7.44 8.67
C ALA A 323 18.33 -8.00 7.73
N ALA A 324 19.00 -9.08 8.14
CA ALA A 324 20.04 -9.72 7.34
C ALA A 324 19.52 -10.32 6.03
N SER A 325 18.23 -10.70 5.98
CA SER A 325 17.59 -11.29 4.80
C SER A 325 17.12 -10.25 3.76
N MET A 326 17.19 -8.95 4.04
CA MET A 326 16.69 -7.90 3.14
C MET A 326 17.36 -7.92 1.76
N PRO A 327 16.59 -7.86 0.65
CA PRO A 327 17.10 -7.87 -0.72
C PRO A 327 17.63 -6.47 -1.11
N LEU A 328 18.76 -6.06 -0.52
CA LEU A 328 19.32 -4.73 -0.73
C LEU A 328 20.33 -4.74 -1.89
N PRO A 329 20.10 -3.96 -2.97
CA PRO A 329 21.02 -3.93 -4.11
C PRO A 329 22.37 -3.30 -3.71
N GLY A 330 23.46 -3.89 -4.23
CA GLY A 330 24.81 -3.39 -4.01
C GLY A 330 25.42 -3.67 -2.63
N ILE A 331 24.71 -4.31 -1.72
CA ILE A 331 25.21 -4.70 -0.41
C ILE A 331 25.81 -6.11 -0.50
N ARG A 332 27.14 -6.21 -0.46
CA ARG A 332 27.87 -7.51 -0.51
C ARG A 332 28.27 -8.04 0.87
N GLN A 333 28.37 -7.18 1.88
CA GLN A 333 28.89 -7.53 3.21
C GLN A 333 27.80 -7.88 4.23
N GLY A 334 26.55 -8.01 3.79
CA GLY A 334 25.40 -8.20 4.68
C GLY A 334 24.93 -6.90 5.35
N VAL A 335 23.79 -6.99 6.01
CA VAL A 335 23.18 -5.88 6.75
C VAL A 335 23.71 -5.90 8.20
N ARG A 336 24.10 -4.74 8.71
CA ARG A 336 24.47 -4.56 10.12
C ARG A 336 23.31 -3.95 10.86
N VAL A 337 22.91 -4.54 11.98
CA VAL A 337 21.88 -3.99 12.86
C VAL A 337 22.52 -3.18 14.00
N ARG A 338 22.04 -1.98 14.21
CA ARG A 338 22.36 -1.12 15.35
C ARG A 338 21.08 -0.86 16.15
N TRP A 339 21.12 -1.17 17.44
CA TRP A 339 20.03 -0.86 18.36
C TRP A 339 20.24 0.53 18.97
N GLU A 340 19.19 1.34 18.99
CA GLU A 340 19.14 2.58 19.76
C GLU A 340 18.49 2.29 21.11
N ASP A 341 19.09 2.85 22.19
CA ASP A 341 18.62 2.71 23.58
C ASP A 341 17.42 3.65 23.84
#